data_2bc5e4bca97f89504bc41ce96f790acf
#
_entry.id   2bc5e4bca97f89504bc41ce96f790acf
#
_cell.length_a   1.000
_cell.length_b   1.000
_cell.length_c   1.000
_cell.angle_alpha   90.00
_cell.angle_beta   90.00
_cell.angle_gamma   90.00
#
_symmetry.space_group_name_H-M   'P 1'
#
loop_
_entity.id
_entity.type
_entity.pdbx_description
1 polymer ?
#
loop_
_entity_poly.entity_id
_entity_poly.type
_entity_poly.pdbx_seq_one_letter_code
_entity_poly.pdbx_strand_id
1 'polypeptide(L)'
;MKIALGCDHGGLNLKDEIAKYLESQNIEFKDFGTYTEESCDYADIALPVAEAVVAKEFDFGILICGTGIGIGIAANKVPGIRASLCSDTFSAHATREHNDANILTMGERVVGKGLAIDIVKEFLGAEFEGDRHSRRINKITEIEKKYSK
;
A
#
# COMPACT_ATOMS: atom_id res chain seq x y z
N MET A 1 -1.71 10.50 -11.41
CA MET A 1 -1.52 9.50 -10.33
C MET A 1 -0.06 9.44 -9.96
N LYS A 2 0.23 9.49 -8.69
CA LYS A 2 1.59 9.48 -8.15
C LYS A 2 1.67 8.49 -6.97
N ILE A 3 2.62 7.57 -7.02
CA ILE A 3 2.73 6.42 -6.10
C ILE A 3 3.96 6.54 -5.21
N ALA A 4 3.78 6.35 -3.91
CA ALA A 4 4.88 6.16 -2.97
C ALA A 4 5.16 4.66 -2.84
N LEU A 5 6.33 4.22 -3.27
CA LEU A 5 6.72 2.81 -3.31
C LEU A 5 7.83 2.54 -2.30
N GLY A 6 7.69 1.51 -1.50
CA GLY A 6 8.71 1.14 -0.52
C GLY A 6 8.69 -0.32 -0.16
N CYS A 7 9.80 -0.79 0.38
CA CYS A 7 9.92 -2.16 0.90
C CYS A 7 10.99 -2.24 1.98
N ASP A 8 10.94 -3.29 2.80
CA ASP A 8 12.09 -3.70 3.60
C ASP A 8 12.99 -4.65 2.79
N HIS A 9 14.03 -5.18 3.42
CA HIS A 9 14.96 -6.11 2.77
C HIS A 9 14.29 -7.38 2.23
N GLY A 10 13.15 -7.78 2.76
CA GLY A 10 12.40 -8.96 2.30
C GLY A 10 11.55 -8.72 1.06
N GLY A 11 11.44 -7.49 0.58
CA GLY A 11 10.60 -7.13 -0.57
C GLY A 11 11.35 -6.47 -1.74
N LEU A 12 12.66 -6.49 -1.72
CA LEU A 12 13.49 -5.71 -2.65
C LEU A 12 13.27 -6.10 -4.12
N ASN A 13 13.27 -7.40 -4.43
CA ASN A 13 13.11 -7.86 -5.81
C ASN A 13 11.71 -7.55 -6.35
N LEU A 14 10.69 -7.75 -5.51
CA LEU A 14 9.32 -7.46 -5.92
C LEU A 14 9.08 -5.97 -6.11
N LYS A 15 9.66 -5.13 -5.24
CA LYS A 15 9.61 -3.68 -5.42
C LYS A 15 10.19 -3.28 -6.77
N ASP A 16 11.34 -3.84 -7.16
CA ASP A 16 11.98 -3.54 -8.43
C ASP A 16 11.09 -3.94 -9.62
N GLU A 17 10.43 -5.09 -9.56
CA GLU A 17 9.48 -5.52 -10.61
C GLU A 17 8.27 -4.58 -10.70
N ILE A 18 7.74 -4.14 -9.56
CA ILE A 18 6.63 -3.18 -9.54
C ILE A 18 7.08 -1.82 -10.09
N ALA A 19 8.29 -1.36 -9.74
CA ALA A 19 8.83 -0.12 -10.27
C ALA A 19 8.93 -0.16 -11.80
N LYS A 20 9.42 -1.26 -12.36
CA LYS A 20 9.47 -1.46 -13.83
C LYS A 20 8.09 -1.41 -14.46
N TYR A 21 7.10 -2.02 -13.82
CA TYR A 21 5.72 -1.96 -14.29
C TYR A 21 5.18 -0.52 -14.30
N LEU A 22 5.37 0.21 -13.20
CA LEU A 22 4.92 1.61 -13.11
C LEU A 22 5.58 2.48 -14.18
N GLU A 23 6.88 2.30 -14.40
CA GLU A 23 7.60 2.98 -15.48
C GLU A 23 7.01 2.65 -16.86
N SER A 24 6.72 1.37 -17.11
CA SER A 24 6.16 0.93 -18.39
C SER A 24 4.78 1.53 -18.68
N GLN A 25 4.04 1.89 -17.65
CA GLN A 25 2.71 2.49 -17.74
C GLN A 25 2.73 4.03 -17.64
N ASN A 26 3.91 4.62 -17.59
CA ASN A 26 4.10 6.07 -17.38
C ASN A 26 3.41 6.59 -16.11
N ILE A 27 3.39 5.77 -15.06
CA ILE A 27 2.86 6.17 -13.75
C ILE A 27 4.01 6.73 -12.92
N GLU A 28 3.86 7.97 -12.47
CA GLU A 28 4.86 8.64 -11.63
C GLU A 28 4.95 7.96 -10.26
N PHE A 29 6.16 7.69 -9.79
CA PHE A 29 6.38 7.14 -8.47
C PHE A 29 7.69 7.61 -7.87
N LYS A 30 7.78 7.50 -6.55
CA LYS A 30 9.05 7.69 -5.82
C LYS A 30 9.35 6.42 -5.02
N ASP A 31 10.58 5.95 -5.13
CA ASP A 31 11.10 4.84 -4.34
C ASP A 31 11.64 5.36 -3.00
N PHE A 32 10.99 4.99 -1.91
CA PHE A 32 11.36 5.37 -0.54
C PHE A 32 12.35 4.40 0.11
N GLY A 33 12.81 3.38 -0.62
CA GLY A 33 13.72 2.35 -0.11
C GLY A 33 12.94 1.15 0.46
N THR A 34 13.66 0.15 1.03
CA THR A 34 15.13 0.13 1.11
C THR A 34 15.76 -0.20 -0.26
N TYR A 35 17.09 -0.09 -0.35
CA TYR A 35 17.80 -0.25 -1.64
C TYR A 35 18.79 -1.42 -1.62
N THR A 36 18.99 -2.06 -0.48
CA THR A 36 19.93 -3.17 -0.31
C THR A 36 19.28 -4.33 0.42
N GLU A 37 19.91 -5.50 0.35
CA GLU A 37 19.46 -6.71 1.04
C GLU A 37 19.79 -6.70 2.54
N GLU A 38 20.47 -5.67 3.02
CA GLU A 38 20.83 -5.51 4.41
C GLU A 38 19.57 -5.40 5.28
N SER A 39 19.54 -6.14 6.39
CA SER A 39 18.39 -6.16 7.29
C SER A 39 18.01 -4.76 7.77
N CYS A 40 16.74 -4.44 7.68
CA CYS A 40 16.18 -3.18 8.15
C CYS A 40 14.78 -3.41 8.72
N ASP A 41 14.26 -2.44 9.45
CA ASP A 41 12.96 -2.53 10.08
C ASP A 41 11.87 -1.99 9.14
N TYR A 42 10.85 -2.82 8.88
CA TYR A 42 9.75 -2.45 7.97
C TYR A 42 9.01 -1.17 8.41
N ALA A 43 8.93 -0.90 9.72
CA ALA A 43 8.26 0.29 10.23
C ALA A 43 8.96 1.59 9.80
N ASP A 44 10.29 1.57 9.67
CA ASP A 44 11.08 2.72 9.25
C ASP A 44 10.84 3.09 7.78
N ILE A 45 10.36 2.14 6.99
CA ILE A 45 9.95 2.36 5.60
C ILE A 45 8.47 2.74 5.53
N ALA A 46 7.62 2.06 6.30
CA ALA A 46 6.19 2.29 6.29
C ALA A 46 5.83 3.72 6.72
N LEU A 47 6.49 4.25 7.73
CA LEU A 47 6.18 5.57 8.29
C LEU A 47 6.29 6.70 7.26
N PRO A 48 7.44 6.92 6.58
CA PRO A 48 7.55 8.02 5.62
C PRO A 48 6.60 7.86 4.42
N VAL A 49 6.34 6.64 3.97
CA VAL A 49 5.37 6.39 2.90
C VAL A 49 3.97 6.77 3.35
N ALA A 50 3.56 6.32 4.55
CA ALA A 50 2.24 6.63 5.10
C ALA A 50 2.06 8.14 5.30
N GLU A 51 3.05 8.82 5.85
CA GLU A 51 3.01 10.28 6.04
C GLU A 51 2.86 11.03 4.71
N ALA A 52 3.60 10.62 3.68
CA ALA A 52 3.52 11.22 2.35
C ALA A 52 2.13 11.04 1.69
N VAL A 53 1.52 9.87 1.90
CA VAL A 53 0.17 9.60 1.39
C VAL A 53 -0.88 10.44 2.14
N VAL A 54 -0.81 10.51 3.46
CA VAL A 54 -1.73 11.32 4.26
C VAL A 54 -1.60 12.81 3.94
N ALA A 55 -0.38 13.29 3.68
CA ALA A 55 -0.11 14.66 3.29
C ALA A 55 -0.58 15.00 1.87
N LYS A 56 -1.11 14.02 1.13
CA LYS A 56 -1.56 14.17 -0.27
C LYS A 56 -0.43 14.53 -1.24
N GLU A 57 0.81 14.25 -0.87
CA GLU A 57 1.95 14.34 -1.78
C GLU A 57 1.93 13.20 -2.81
N PHE A 58 1.31 12.09 -2.43
CA PHE A 58 1.11 10.90 -3.28
C PHE A 58 -0.35 10.46 -3.17
N ASP A 59 -0.87 9.90 -4.26
CA ASP A 59 -2.25 9.40 -4.29
C ASP A 59 -2.40 8.09 -3.55
N PHE A 60 -1.43 7.18 -3.71
CA PHE A 60 -1.41 5.86 -3.11
C PHE A 60 -0.01 5.47 -2.67
N GLY A 61 0.05 4.52 -1.74
CA GLY A 61 1.29 3.84 -1.37
C GLY A 61 1.24 2.36 -1.76
N ILE A 62 2.41 1.81 -2.08
CA ILE A 62 2.61 0.36 -2.25
C ILE A 62 3.80 -0.02 -1.39
N LEU A 63 3.58 -0.94 -0.45
CA LEU A 63 4.58 -1.39 0.52
C LEU A 63 4.74 -2.91 0.47
N ILE A 64 5.98 -3.36 0.44
CA ILE A 64 6.31 -4.78 0.32
C ILE A 64 7.28 -5.17 1.44
N CYS A 65 7.01 -6.29 2.10
CA CYS A 65 7.97 -6.96 2.96
C CYS A 65 7.93 -8.47 2.67
N GLY A 66 8.43 -9.31 3.54
CA GLY A 66 8.38 -10.75 3.31
C GLY A 66 6.96 -11.31 3.20
N THR A 67 6.04 -10.82 4.03
CA THR A 67 4.63 -11.25 4.07
C THR A 67 3.64 -10.13 3.71
N GLY A 68 4.04 -8.88 3.78
CA GLY A 68 3.16 -7.73 3.67
C GLY A 68 2.41 -7.39 4.95
N ILE A 69 2.54 -8.23 5.99
CA ILE A 69 1.77 -8.10 7.23
C ILE A 69 2.34 -6.98 8.12
N GLY A 70 3.59 -7.11 8.55
CA GLY A 70 4.21 -6.15 9.48
C GLY A 70 4.23 -4.73 8.94
N ILE A 71 4.60 -4.58 7.67
CA ILE A 71 4.66 -3.26 7.02
C ILE A 71 3.27 -2.63 6.91
N GLY A 72 2.24 -3.46 6.69
CA GLY A 72 0.85 -3.02 6.66
C GLY A 72 0.34 -2.59 8.02
N ILE A 73 0.63 -3.37 9.07
CA ILE A 73 0.27 -3.01 10.44
C ILE A 73 0.90 -1.68 10.83
N ALA A 74 2.19 -1.49 10.51
CA ALA A 74 2.89 -0.24 10.79
C ALA A 74 2.25 0.95 10.06
N ALA A 75 1.97 0.81 8.77
CA ALA A 75 1.31 1.87 7.99
C ALA A 75 -0.04 2.25 8.59
N ASN A 76 -0.83 1.28 9.03
CA ASN A 76 -2.15 1.51 9.63
C ASN A 76 -2.11 2.22 10.99
N LYS A 77 -0.94 2.41 11.59
CA LYS A 77 -0.80 3.22 12.82
C LYS A 77 -0.82 4.72 12.54
N VAL A 78 -0.64 5.13 11.30
CA VAL A 78 -0.69 6.54 10.92
C VAL A 78 -2.16 6.93 10.67
N PRO A 79 -2.70 7.93 11.39
CA PRO A 79 -4.09 8.36 11.18
C PRO A 79 -4.35 8.75 9.73
N GLY A 80 -5.47 8.28 9.18
CA GLY A 80 -5.86 8.51 7.80
C GLY A 80 -5.39 7.43 6.82
N ILE A 81 -4.61 6.46 7.28
CA ILE A 81 -4.18 5.33 6.44
C ILE A 81 -5.16 4.17 6.57
N ARG A 82 -5.51 3.63 5.43
CA ARG A 82 -6.18 2.33 5.29
C ARG A 82 -5.32 1.49 4.36
N ALA A 83 -4.40 0.75 4.97
CA ALA A 83 -3.50 -0.17 4.26
C ALA A 83 -4.13 -1.55 4.23
N SER A 84 -4.17 -2.15 3.04
CA SER A 84 -4.75 -3.47 2.81
C SER A 84 -3.69 -4.45 2.34
N LEU A 85 -3.56 -5.55 3.05
CA LEU A 85 -2.76 -6.70 2.61
C LEU A 85 -3.59 -7.48 1.59
N CYS A 86 -3.11 -7.54 0.35
CA CYS A 86 -3.79 -8.27 -0.71
C CYS A 86 -2.86 -9.31 -1.34
N SER A 87 -3.33 -10.56 -1.39
CA SER A 87 -2.62 -11.68 -2.03
C SER A 87 -3.38 -12.21 -3.24
N ASP A 88 -4.47 -11.54 -3.64
CA ASP A 88 -5.32 -11.89 -4.77
C ASP A 88 -5.87 -10.62 -5.42
N THR A 89 -6.31 -10.76 -6.66
CA THR A 89 -6.82 -9.65 -7.47
C THR A 89 -8.20 -9.17 -7.01
N PHE A 90 -9.04 -10.09 -6.55
CA PHE A 90 -10.38 -9.72 -6.08
C PHE A 90 -10.29 -8.78 -4.86
N SER A 91 -9.48 -9.15 -3.87
CA SER A 91 -9.30 -8.32 -2.68
C SER A 91 -8.69 -6.95 -3.01
N ALA A 92 -7.74 -6.92 -3.95
CA ALA A 92 -7.10 -5.68 -4.39
C ALA A 92 -8.10 -4.70 -5.01
N HIS A 93 -8.99 -5.21 -5.86
CA HIS A 93 -10.07 -4.43 -6.47
C HIS A 93 -11.09 -3.98 -5.41
N ALA A 94 -11.58 -4.94 -4.62
CA ALA A 94 -12.61 -4.70 -3.62
C ALA A 94 -12.19 -3.72 -2.52
N THR A 95 -10.93 -3.75 -2.08
CA THR A 95 -10.48 -2.83 -1.04
C THR A 95 -10.47 -1.37 -1.51
N ARG A 96 -10.28 -1.12 -2.80
CA ARG A 96 -10.45 0.21 -3.37
C ARG A 96 -11.94 0.60 -3.44
N GLU A 97 -12.77 -0.27 -4.02
CA GLU A 97 -14.20 0.01 -4.19
C GLU A 97 -14.93 0.18 -2.87
N HIS A 98 -14.62 -0.66 -1.88
CA HIS A 98 -15.37 -0.75 -0.62
C HIS A 98 -14.72 0.00 0.54
N ASN A 99 -13.40 -0.04 0.64
CA ASN A 99 -12.69 0.47 1.82
C ASN A 99 -11.93 1.77 1.55
N ASP A 100 -11.90 2.22 0.31
CA ASP A 100 -11.10 3.37 -0.12
C ASP A 100 -9.66 3.27 0.43
N ALA A 101 -9.10 2.07 0.33
CA ALA A 101 -7.74 1.83 0.79
C ALA A 101 -6.76 2.72 0.03
N ASN A 102 -5.84 3.34 0.75
CA ASN A 102 -4.86 4.25 0.16
C ASN A 102 -3.43 3.68 0.16
N ILE A 103 -3.22 2.52 0.79
CA ILE A 103 -1.97 1.78 0.71
C ILE A 103 -2.27 0.31 0.44
N LEU A 104 -1.57 -0.24 -0.56
CA LEU A 104 -1.57 -1.66 -0.85
C LEU A 104 -0.31 -2.27 -0.24
N THR A 105 -0.45 -3.39 0.46
CA THR A 105 0.70 -4.15 0.93
C THR A 105 0.68 -5.57 0.40
N MET A 106 1.85 -6.16 0.20
CA MET A 106 1.99 -7.54 -0.23
C MET A 106 3.34 -8.13 0.19
N GLY A 107 3.43 -9.44 0.14
CA GLY A 107 4.62 -10.18 0.56
C GLY A 107 5.36 -10.81 -0.62
N GLU A 108 6.65 -10.53 -0.75
CA GLU A 108 7.48 -11.12 -1.80
C GLU A 108 7.57 -12.64 -1.67
N ARG A 109 7.50 -13.17 -0.44
CA ARG A 109 7.54 -14.61 -0.17
C ARG A 109 6.18 -15.29 -0.39
N VAL A 110 5.14 -14.52 -0.63
CA VAL A 110 3.75 -15.02 -0.73
C VAL A 110 3.25 -14.95 -2.16
N VAL A 111 3.46 -13.82 -2.85
CA VAL A 111 2.97 -13.62 -4.22
C VAL A 111 4.11 -13.61 -5.22
N GLY A 112 3.94 -14.35 -6.31
CA GLY A 112 4.86 -14.28 -7.44
C GLY A 112 4.71 -12.97 -8.19
N LYS A 113 5.73 -12.58 -8.96
CA LYS A 113 5.76 -11.27 -9.63
C LYS A 113 4.59 -11.06 -10.62
N GLY A 114 4.17 -12.10 -11.32
CA GLY A 114 3.04 -12.01 -12.25
C GLY A 114 1.74 -11.64 -11.53
N LEU A 115 1.43 -12.35 -10.45
CA LEU A 115 0.27 -12.06 -9.63
C LEU A 115 0.39 -10.69 -8.96
N ALA A 116 1.58 -10.32 -8.49
CA ALA A 116 1.80 -9.02 -7.87
C ALA A 116 1.47 -7.87 -8.82
N ILE A 117 1.87 -7.97 -10.08
CA ILE A 117 1.54 -6.96 -11.10
C ILE A 117 0.03 -6.90 -11.34
N ASP A 118 -0.65 -8.04 -11.41
CA ASP A 118 -2.10 -8.07 -11.57
C ASP A 118 -2.81 -7.44 -10.36
N ILE A 119 -2.31 -7.69 -9.15
CA ILE A 119 -2.80 -7.06 -7.92
C ILE A 119 -2.65 -5.53 -7.99
N VAL A 120 -1.49 -5.03 -8.40
CA VAL A 120 -1.25 -3.60 -8.57
C VAL A 120 -2.20 -3.01 -9.60
N LYS A 121 -2.39 -3.67 -10.74
CA LYS A 121 -3.34 -3.24 -11.78
C LYS A 121 -4.75 -3.08 -11.23
N GLU A 122 -5.24 -4.08 -10.52
CA GLU A 122 -6.59 -4.07 -9.95
C GLU A 122 -6.74 -2.97 -8.89
N PHE A 123 -5.74 -2.81 -8.03
CA PHE A 123 -5.76 -1.77 -7.01
C PHE A 123 -5.79 -0.36 -7.63
N LEU A 124 -4.88 -0.08 -8.56
CA LEU A 124 -4.79 1.24 -9.18
C LEU A 124 -5.91 1.53 -10.16
N GLY A 125 -6.54 0.50 -10.73
CA GLY A 125 -7.62 0.63 -11.71
C GLY A 125 -9.03 0.76 -11.12
N ALA A 126 -9.21 0.48 -9.84
CA ALA A 126 -10.50 0.55 -9.18
C ALA A 126 -10.76 1.93 -8.58
N GLU A 127 -12.03 2.30 -8.47
CA GLU A 127 -12.46 3.56 -7.88
C GLU A 127 -13.37 3.30 -6.68
N PHE A 128 -13.34 4.20 -5.70
CA PHE A 128 -14.21 4.10 -4.53
C PHE A 128 -15.67 4.32 -4.93
N GLU A 129 -16.54 3.39 -4.57
CA GLU A 129 -17.96 3.46 -4.91
C GLU A 129 -18.76 4.46 -4.04
N GLY A 130 -18.29 4.75 -2.84
CA GLY A 130 -19.02 5.64 -1.92
C GLY A 130 -20.29 5.01 -1.33
N ASP A 131 -21.37 5.79 -1.21
CA ASP A 131 -22.68 5.35 -0.70
C ASP A 131 -22.58 4.63 0.67
N ARG A 132 -23.07 3.40 0.77
CA ARG A 132 -23.03 2.60 1.99
C ARG A 132 -21.61 2.38 2.52
N HIS A 133 -20.63 2.34 1.62
CA HIS A 133 -19.22 2.16 1.99
C HIS A 133 -18.67 3.39 2.71
N SER A 134 -19.08 4.60 2.32
CA SER A 134 -18.71 5.85 3.00
C SER A 134 -19.12 5.82 4.47
N ARG A 135 -20.34 5.37 4.77
CA ARG A 135 -20.82 5.24 6.14
C ARG A 135 -19.96 4.28 6.96
N ARG A 136 -19.56 3.16 6.37
CA ARG A 136 -18.73 2.16 7.05
C ARG A 136 -17.32 2.66 7.31
N ILE A 137 -16.70 3.33 6.34
CA ILE A 137 -15.38 3.95 6.49
C ILE A 137 -15.41 5.05 7.55
N ASN A 138 -16.47 5.86 7.58
CA ASN A 138 -16.61 6.89 8.59
C ASN A 138 -16.61 6.34 10.02
N LYS A 139 -17.15 5.14 10.23
CA LYS A 139 -17.08 4.46 11.53
C LYS A 139 -15.65 4.07 11.90
N ILE A 140 -14.84 3.68 10.93
CA ILE A 140 -13.40 3.42 11.14
C ILE A 140 -12.70 4.72 11.56
N THR A 141 -13.00 5.81 10.86
CA THR A 141 -12.47 7.14 11.17
C THR A 141 -12.87 7.60 12.60
N GLU A 142 -14.10 7.31 13.02
CA GLU A 142 -14.56 7.61 14.38
C GLU A 142 -13.78 6.84 15.44
N ILE A 143 -13.48 5.55 15.19
CA ILE A 143 -12.64 4.73 16.07
C ILE A 143 -11.24 5.33 16.17
N GLU A 144 -10.66 5.69 15.03
CA GLU A 144 -9.34 6.32 14.97
C GLU A 144 -9.30 7.59 15.82
N LYS A 145 -10.26 8.49 15.65
CA LYS A 145 -10.35 9.73 16.42
C LYS A 145 -10.51 9.49 17.92
N LYS A 146 -11.27 8.45 18.29
CA LYS A 146 -11.49 8.11 19.70
C LYS A 146 -10.20 7.73 20.42
N TYR A 147 -9.27 7.06 19.75
CA TYR A 147 -8.04 6.56 20.35
C TYR A 147 -6.79 7.37 19.99
N SER A 148 -6.91 8.38 19.15
CA SER A 148 -5.83 9.30 18.81
C SER A 148 -5.84 10.51 19.74
N LYS A 149 -4.64 11.03 20.00
CA LYS A 149 -4.49 12.25 20.82
C LYS A 149 -4.80 13.51 20.01
#